data_5c5ce3fdec44d74bc3c09b97dffcb867
#
_entry.id   5c5ce3fdec44d74bc3c09b97dffcb867
#
_cell.length_a   1.000
_cell.length_b   1.000
_cell.length_c   1.000
_cell.angle_alpha   90.00
_cell.angle_beta   90.00
_cell.angle_gamma   90.00
#
_symmetry.space_group_name_H-M   'P 1'
#
loop_
_entity.id
_entity.type
_entity.pdbx_description
1 polymer ?
#
loop_
_entity_poly.entity_id
_entity_poly.type
_entity_poly.pdbx_seq_one_letter_code
_entity_poly.pdbx_strand_id
1 'polypeptide(L)'
;MPSVCSRVSGDDGDPRMIRKAFRMAVNPSEYEEYERRHSPIWQELQDVLRAHGAHDYSIFLDDTDGSLFGYVEIEDEARWNAIVETEVCRRWWTFMRDIMPTNPDDSPRSRPLREVFHLD
;
A
#
# COMPACT_ATOMS: atom_id res chain seq x y z
N MET A 1 -25.14 -5.93 -12.28
CA MET A 1 -24.79 -5.47 -12.00
C MET A 1 -24.28 -5.37 -11.85
N PRO A 2 -24.13 -5.77 -12.14
CA PRO A 2 -23.61 -5.39 -12.13
C PRO A 2 -23.06 -5.32 -11.98
N SER A 3 -22.90 -5.39 -12.39
CA SER A 3 -22.39 -5.02 -12.21
C SER A 3 -21.99 -4.85 -11.95
N VAL A 4 -21.99 -5.02 -12.28
CA VAL A 4 -21.64 -4.53 -12.03
C VAL A 4 -21.23 -4.22 -11.88
N CYS A 5 -21.20 -4.33 -12.28
CA CYS A 5 -20.87 -3.80 -12.20
C CYS A 5 -20.42 -3.30 -12.35
N SER A 6 -20.46 -3.21 -12.86
CA SER A 6 -20.05 -2.48 -13.04
C SER A 6 -19.58 -2.04 -13.25
N ARG A 7 -19.56 -1.93 -13.84
CA ARG A 7 -19.09 -1.24 -14.09
C ARG A 7 -18.89 -0.92 -14.50
N VAL A 8 -18.82 -1.02 -14.92
CA VAL A 8 -18.60 -0.40 -15.27
C VAL A 8 -18.48 0.09 -15.60
N SER A 9 -18.55 0.04 -16.07
CA SER A 9 -18.40 0.71 -16.41
C SER A 9 -18.24 1.21 -16.57
N GLY A 10 -18.21 1.04 -16.98
CA GLY A 10 -17.88 1.75 -17.20
C GLY A 10 -17.46 2.06 -17.19
N ASP A 11 -17.33 2.14 -17.38
CA ASP A 11 -16.73 2.49 -17.30
C ASP A 11 -16.25 2.59 -17.24
N ASP A 12 -16.28 2.48 -17.95
CA ASP A 12 -15.60 2.73 -17.94
C ASP A 12 -14.81 2.41 -18.21
N GLY A 13 -15.42 2.03 -19.23
CA GLY A 13 -14.23 1.87 -19.74
C GLY A 13 -13.16 1.83 -18.81
N ASP A 14 -13.49 1.90 -17.81
CA ASP A 14 -12.54 1.86 -16.94
C ASP A 14 -11.82 0.60 -16.93
N PRO A 15 -10.57 0.65 -17.01
CA PRO A 15 -9.80 -0.55 -16.84
C PRO A 15 -10.06 -1.10 -15.48
N ARG A 16 -10.11 -2.38 -15.38
CA ARG A 16 -10.27 -3.00 -14.13
C ARG A 16 -9.07 -2.79 -13.31
N MET A 17 -9.28 -2.24 -12.13
CA MET A 17 -8.22 -2.08 -11.15
C MET A 17 -7.95 -3.42 -10.48
N ILE A 18 -6.69 -3.66 -10.17
CA ILE A 18 -6.29 -4.84 -9.41
C ILE A 18 -6.26 -4.43 -7.94
N ARG A 19 -6.98 -5.16 -7.09
CA ARG A 19 -6.98 -4.90 -5.67
C ARG A 19 -5.91 -5.75 -5.01
N LYS A 20 -5.07 -5.10 -4.19
CA LYS A 20 -4.01 -5.80 -3.47
C LYS A 20 -4.10 -5.46 -2.00
N ALA A 21 -3.86 -6.46 -1.16
CA ALA A 21 -3.78 -6.23 0.27
C ALA A 21 -2.57 -6.99 0.80
N PHE A 22 -1.98 -6.45 1.87
CA PHE A 22 -0.80 -7.06 2.44
C PHE A 22 -0.73 -6.71 3.92
N ARG A 23 0.02 -7.52 4.66
CA ARG A 23 0.17 -7.35 6.09
C ARG A 23 1.61 -7.03 6.42
N MET A 24 1.79 -6.03 7.29
CA MET A 24 3.09 -5.65 7.81
C MET A 24 2.96 -5.52 9.32
N ALA A 25 3.96 -4.95 9.98
CA ALA A 25 3.90 -4.71 11.42
C ALA A 25 4.64 -3.43 11.76
N VAL A 26 4.26 -2.82 12.87
CA VAL A 26 4.98 -1.69 13.44
C VAL A 26 5.39 -2.07 14.87
N ASN A 27 6.54 -1.59 15.32
CA ASN A 27 7.07 -1.95 16.63
C ASN A 27 6.16 -1.43 17.74
N PRO A 28 6.08 -2.17 18.86
CA PRO A 28 5.31 -1.68 20.01
C PRO A 28 5.81 -0.31 20.43
N SER A 29 4.90 0.53 20.88
CA SER A 29 5.14 1.90 21.30
C SER A 29 5.53 2.86 20.19
N GLU A 30 5.50 2.43 18.92
CA GLU A 30 5.80 3.32 17.81
C GLU A 30 4.56 3.63 16.97
N TYR A 31 3.37 3.33 17.48
CA TYR A 31 2.14 3.50 16.69
C TYR A 31 1.88 4.95 16.29
N GLU A 32 2.07 5.86 17.24
CA GLU A 32 1.83 7.27 16.95
C GLU A 32 2.87 7.84 16.00
N GLU A 33 4.12 7.38 16.13
CA GLU A 33 5.18 7.83 15.25
C GLU A 33 4.95 7.34 13.82
N TYR A 34 4.45 6.10 13.67
CA TYR A 34 4.11 5.57 12.36
C TYR A 34 3.05 6.45 11.70
N GLU A 35 2.00 6.76 12.44
CA GLU A 35 0.93 7.60 11.90
C GLU A 35 1.44 8.99 11.58
N ARG A 36 2.26 9.56 12.44
CA ARG A 36 2.80 10.89 12.23
C ARG A 36 3.62 10.97 10.94
N ARG A 37 4.42 9.95 10.66
CA ARG A 37 5.25 9.95 9.45
C ARG A 37 4.43 9.84 8.17
N HIS A 38 3.19 9.40 8.29
CA HIS A 38 2.28 9.29 7.14
C HIS A 38 1.32 10.49 7.01
N SER A 39 1.42 11.50 7.88
CA SER A 39 0.41 12.57 7.91
C SER A 39 1.08 13.92 8.06
N PRO A 40 1.60 14.52 7.00
CA PRO A 40 1.54 14.03 5.62
C PRO A 40 2.72 13.13 5.29
N ILE A 41 2.49 12.20 4.40
CA ILE A 41 3.56 11.40 3.85
C ILE A 41 4.30 12.25 2.81
N TRP A 42 5.54 11.90 2.47
CA TRP A 42 6.35 12.67 1.54
C TRP A 42 5.62 12.88 0.22
N GLN A 43 5.63 14.11 -0.28
CA GLN A 43 5.01 14.41 -1.56
C GLN A 43 5.66 13.61 -2.69
N GLU A 44 6.99 13.47 -2.64
CA GLU A 44 7.72 12.69 -3.66
C GLU A 44 7.21 11.25 -3.72
N LEU A 45 6.92 10.66 -2.56
CA LEU A 45 6.43 9.29 -2.52
C LEU A 45 5.01 9.21 -3.07
N GLN A 46 4.17 10.18 -2.74
CA GLN A 46 2.83 10.21 -3.31
C GLN A 46 2.89 10.30 -4.83
N ASP A 47 3.79 11.14 -5.34
CA ASP A 47 3.94 11.30 -6.79
C ASP A 47 4.39 10.00 -7.44
N VAL A 48 5.34 9.30 -6.83
CA VAL A 48 5.82 8.01 -7.35
C VAL A 48 4.71 6.98 -7.35
N LEU A 49 3.94 6.90 -6.26
CA LEU A 49 2.85 5.95 -6.18
C LEU A 49 1.82 6.20 -7.27
N ARG A 50 1.41 7.46 -7.44
CA ARG A 50 0.42 7.77 -8.47
C ARG A 50 0.96 7.54 -9.88
N ALA A 51 2.23 7.90 -10.10
CA ALA A 51 2.84 7.68 -11.42
C ALA A 51 2.94 6.21 -11.78
N HIS A 52 2.94 5.33 -10.78
CA HIS A 52 3.01 3.89 -11.00
C HIS A 52 1.63 3.23 -10.91
N GLY A 53 0.57 4.03 -10.94
CA GLY A 53 -0.78 3.50 -11.06
C GLY A 53 -1.45 3.11 -9.77
N ALA A 54 -0.99 3.60 -8.63
CA ALA A 54 -1.61 3.29 -7.35
C ALA A 54 -2.77 4.25 -7.06
N HIS A 55 -3.86 3.70 -6.57
CA HIS A 55 -5.08 4.46 -6.23
C HIS A 55 -5.64 3.93 -4.92
N ASP A 56 -6.31 4.79 -4.18
CA ASP A 56 -7.06 4.39 -2.98
C ASP A 56 -6.24 3.53 -2.03
N TYR A 57 -4.99 3.95 -1.80
CA TYR A 57 -4.07 3.25 -0.92
C TYR A 57 -4.38 3.65 0.51
N SER A 58 -4.69 2.66 1.34
CA SER A 58 -4.98 2.87 2.76
C SER A 58 -4.22 1.86 3.60
N ILE A 59 -3.82 2.28 4.79
CA ILE A 59 -3.16 1.38 5.72
C ILE A 59 -3.92 1.47 7.04
N PHE A 60 -4.27 0.31 7.60
CA PHE A 60 -5.00 0.24 8.86
C PHE A 60 -4.11 -0.42 9.92
N LEU A 61 -4.20 0.06 11.13
CA LEU A 61 -3.42 -0.46 12.26
C LEU A 61 -4.35 -1.23 13.20
N ASP A 62 -3.92 -2.45 13.56
CA ASP A 62 -4.52 -3.16 14.68
C ASP A 62 -3.62 -2.88 15.88
N ASP A 63 -4.05 -1.99 16.77
CA ASP A 63 -3.19 -1.55 17.86
C ASP A 63 -3.16 -2.53 19.03
N THR A 64 -3.81 -3.68 18.89
CA THR A 64 -3.67 -4.72 19.92
C THR A 64 -2.38 -5.52 19.73
N ASP A 65 -1.87 -5.61 18.50
CA ASP A 65 -0.68 -6.42 18.25
C ASP A 65 0.31 -5.78 17.28
N GLY A 66 0.02 -4.56 16.80
CA GLY A 66 0.93 -3.88 15.86
C GLY A 66 0.82 -4.33 14.42
N SER A 67 -0.20 -5.10 14.08
CA SER A 67 -0.41 -5.50 12.68
C SER A 67 -0.86 -4.32 11.85
N LEU A 68 -0.30 -4.22 10.65
CA LEU A 68 -0.68 -3.20 9.66
C LEU A 68 -1.27 -3.91 8.46
N PHE A 69 -2.40 -3.42 7.99
CA PHE A 69 -3.06 -3.98 6.81
C PHE A 69 -3.11 -2.91 5.74
N GLY A 70 -2.39 -3.15 4.65
CA GLY A 70 -2.38 -2.24 3.52
C GLY A 70 -3.35 -2.69 2.47
N TYR A 71 -4.05 -1.73 1.85
CA TYR A 71 -4.96 -2.00 0.74
C TYR A 71 -4.69 -0.96 -0.34
N VAL A 72 -4.59 -1.40 -1.58
CA VAL A 72 -4.35 -0.49 -2.68
C VAL A 72 -4.99 -1.05 -3.95
N GLU A 73 -5.46 -0.16 -4.81
CA GLU A 73 -5.93 -0.51 -6.14
C GLU A 73 -4.89 -0.05 -7.13
N ILE A 74 -4.49 -0.95 -8.03
CA ILE A 74 -3.41 -0.64 -8.96
C ILE A 74 -3.86 -0.88 -10.39
N GLU A 75 -3.25 -0.14 -11.32
CA GLU A 75 -3.57 -0.25 -12.73
C GLU A 75 -2.84 -1.40 -13.39
N ASP A 76 -1.65 -1.73 -12.92
CA ASP A 76 -0.77 -2.68 -13.60
C ASP A 76 0.23 -3.27 -12.62
N GLU A 77 0.37 -4.61 -12.63
CA GLU A 77 1.26 -5.30 -11.70
C GLU A 77 2.72 -4.91 -11.91
N ALA A 78 3.16 -4.85 -13.16
CA ALA A 78 4.58 -4.58 -13.42
C ALA A 78 4.96 -3.18 -12.96
N ARG A 79 4.08 -2.21 -13.19
CA ARG A 79 4.35 -0.85 -12.73
C ARG A 79 4.37 -0.76 -11.22
N TRP A 80 3.43 -1.42 -10.56
CA TRP A 80 3.40 -1.45 -9.10
C TRP A 80 4.69 -2.05 -8.55
N ASN A 81 5.12 -3.18 -9.14
CA ASN A 81 6.33 -3.83 -8.68
C ASN A 81 7.57 -2.99 -8.92
N ALA A 82 7.56 -2.11 -9.91
CA ALA A 82 8.71 -1.25 -10.21
C ALA A 82 8.91 -0.14 -9.18
N ILE A 83 7.92 0.12 -8.34
CA ILE A 83 8.06 1.17 -7.31
C ILE A 83 9.26 0.89 -6.41
N VAL A 84 9.51 -0.39 -6.09
CA VAL A 84 10.60 -0.75 -5.19
C VAL A 84 11.98 -0.48 -5.78
N GLU A 85 12.06 -0.22 -7.09
CA GLU A 85 13.33 0.14 -7.72
C GLU A 85 13.60 1.64 -7.68
N THR A 86 12.65 2.45 -7.22
CA THR A 86 12.82 3.89 -7.21
C THR A 86 13.62 4.32 -6.00
N GLU A 87 14.39 5.40 -6.17
CA GLU A 87 15.18 5.93 -5.08
C GLU A 87 14.30 6.44 -3.94
N VAL A 88 13.17 7.05 -4.29
CA VAL A 88 12.25 7.60 -3.30
C VAL A 88 11.72 6.50 -2.37
N CYS A 89 11.34 5.36 -2.95
CA CYS A 89 10.84 4.25 -2.15
C CYS A 89 11.93 3.73 -1.22
N ARG A 90 13.14 3.60 -1.72
CA ARG A 90 14.24 3.09 -0.90
C ARG A 90 14.60 4.05 0.22
N ARG A 91 14.56 5.36 -0.04
CA ARG A 91 14.78 6.34 1.01
C ARG A 91 13.68 6.28 2.07
N TRP A 92 12.45 6.06 1.64
CA TRP A 92 11.32 5.91 2.58
C TRP A 92 11.52 4.68 3.47
N TRP A 93 11.94 3.56 2.91
CA TRP A 93 12.22 2.36 3.70
C TRP A 93 13.29 2.63 4.74
N THR A 94 14.37 3.29 4.34
CA THR A 94 15.45 3.61 5.27
C THR A 94 14.93 4.50 6.40
N PHE A 95 14.07 5.45 6.05
CA PHE A 95 13.48 6.36 7.04
C PHE A 95 12.58 5.60 8.03
N MET A 96 11.90 4.57 7.57
CA MET A 96 10.92 3.86 8.41
C MET A 96 11.52 2.69 9.19
N ARG A 97 12.74 2.28 8.89
CA ARG A 97 13.27 1.00 9.40
C ARG A 97 13.44 0.97 10.91
N ASP A 98 13.54 2.13 11.56
CA ASP A 98 13.76 2.15 13.00
C ASP A 98 12.49 1.90 13.79
N ILE A 99 11.33 1.93 13.16
CA ILE A 99 10.07 1.75 13.88
C ILE A 99 9.29 0.53 13.41
N MET A 100 9.83 -0.27 12.48
CA MET A 100 9.13 -1.44 12.00
C MET A 100 10.10 -2.54 11.58
N PRO A 101 9.68 -3.82 11.66
CA PRO A 101 10.52 -4.93 11.20
C PRO A 101 10.79 -4.82 9.71
N THR A 102 12.04 -4.99 9.34
CA THR A 102 12.45 -4.88 7.93
C THR A 102 13.31 -6.05 7.52
N ASN A 103 13.43 -6.22 6.21
CA ASN A 103 14.37 -7.14 5.59
C ASN A 103 15.75 -6.49 5.52
N PRO A 104 16.80 -7.25 5.18
CA PRO A 104 18.15 -6.66 5.10
C PRO A 104 18.29 -5.47 4.15
N ASP A 105 17.41 -5.36 3.15
CA ASP A 105 17.44 -4.23 2.21
C ASP A 105 16.56 -3.08 2.69
N ASP A 106 16.14 -3.09 3.95
CA ASP A 106 15.27 -2.09 4.57
C ASP A 106 13.82 -2.15 4.14
N SER A 107 13.45 -3.03 3.20
CA SER A 107 12.05 -3.16 2.82
C SER A 107 11.25 -3.72 4.00
N PRO A 108 9.99 -3.29 4.17
CA PRO A 108 9.17 -3.81 5.26
C PRO A 108 8.96 -5.31 5.09
N ARG A 109 9.01 -6.04 6.18
CA ARG A 109 8.59 -7.43 6.15
C ARG A 109 7.09 -7.43 5.93
N SER A 110 6.66 -8.07 4.84
CA SER A 110 5.25 -8.05 4.50
C SER A 110 4.85 -9.39 3.91
N ARG A 111 3.55 -9.65 3.96
CA ARG A 111 2.96 -10.85 3.38
C ARG A 111 1.77 -10.43 2.53
N PRO A 112 1.65 -10.99 1.31
CA PRO A 112 0.44 -10.72 0.54
C PRO A 112 -0.76 -11.39 1.20
N LEU A 113 -1.90 -10.76 1.09
CA LEU A 113 -3.17 -11.32 1.56
C LEU A 113 -4.00 -11.66 0.35
N ARG A 114 -4.68 -12.80 0.41
CA ARG A 114 -5.49 -13.27 -0.68
C ARG A 114 -6.91 -12.74 -0.54
N GLU A 115 -7.42 -12.12 -1.59
CA GLU A 115 -8.80 -11.69 -1.58
C GLU A 115 -9.71 -12.91 -1.61
N VAL A 116 -10.62 -13.00 -0.66
CA VAL A 116 -11.54 -14.14 -0.59
C VAL A 116 -12.98 -13.73 -0.83
N PHE A 117 -13.26 -12.42 -0.89
CA PHE A 117 -14.61 -11.93 -1.15
C PHE A 117 -14.54 -10.46 -1.55
N HIS A 118 -15.37 -10.08 -2.50
CA HIS A 118 -15.53 -8.68 -2.87
C HIS A 118 -16.98 -8.46 -3.29
N LEU A 119 -17.56 -7.39 -2.81
CA LEU A 119 -18.90 -6.98 -3.21
C LEU A 119 -18.79 -5.64 -3.93
N ASP A 120 -19.30 -5.58 -5.17
CA ASP A 120 -19.31 -4.33 -5.94
C ASP A 120 -20.36 -3.38 -5.40
#